data_dfb5d88275422af7270c2a92ccdd874b
#
_entry.id   dfb5d88275422af7270c2a92ccdd874b
#
_cell.length_a   1.000
_cell.length_b   1.000
_cell.length_c   1.000
_cell.angle_alpha   90.00
_cell.angle_beta   90.00
_cell.angle_gamma   90.00
#
_symmetry.space_group_name_H-M   'P 1'
#
loop_
_entity.id
_entity.type
_entity.pdbx_description
1 polymer ?
#
loop_
_entity_poly.entity_id
_entity_poly.type
_entity_poly.pdbx_seq_one_letter_code
_entity_poly.pdbx_strand_id
1 'polypeptide(L)'
;MVGQDYLLIDARNRFGGRIASLHLDGEGFDLGPSWVWPGQMRIAALCDLLGIALFGQYASGAQLYEQPNGQVIRDKGFMSMAGSLRIAGGTGALVDALVARLDPARLITGAVAQRVSDSGATLQDGRTITADRIVIAIPPRLAAGLDFTPALPNDARQALAAVPVWMGAHAKCVAVYDSPFWRKDDLSGDAASRRGPLAEIHDASPAQGLLGALFGFVGISADQRARTDLRAPVIAQLVNLFGPQAAGPRALRIMDWSREAFTATPADATPPMGHPAYLLPPALRQVAHDRIIFACAELTTDNGGLIEGALAAAERAASLVMTA
;
A
#
# COMPACT_ATOMS: atom_id res chain seq x y z
N MET A 1 -9.91 -21.29 -5.43
CA MET A 1 -10.31 -22.07 -4.24
C MET A 1 -11.69 -22.65 -4.50
N VAL A 2 -11.74 -23.87 -4.96
CA VAL A 2 -13.01 -24.56 -5.19
C VAL A 2 -13.29 -25.37 -3.92
N GLY A 3 -14.39 -25.08 -3.24
CA GLY A 3 -14.93 -25.97 -2.21
C GLY A 3 -14.71 -25.61 -0.73
N GLN A 4 -14.03 -24.52 -0.40
CA GLN A 4 -13.93 -24.08 1.01
C GLN A 4 -15.00 -23.02 1.29
N ASP A 5 -15.68 -23.19 2.43
CA ASP A 5 -16.55 -22.17 2.99
C ASP A 5 -15.69 -21.06 3.62
N TYR A 6 -15.99 -19.78 3.36
CA TYR A 6 -15.19 -18.67 3.85
C TYR A 6 -16.06 -17.46 4.16
N LEU A 7 -15.55 -16.59 5.03
CA LEU A 7 -16.04 -15.24 5.24
C LEU A 7 -14.84 -14.30 5.22
N LEU A 8 -14.86 -13.29 4.37
CA LEU A 8 -13.85 -12.25 4.31
C LEU A 8 -14.37 -10.98 4.98
N ILE A 9 -13.64 -10.52 5.99
CA ILE A 9 -13.96 -9.28 6.71
C ILE A 9 -12.84 -8.26 6.56
N ASP A 10 -13.18 -6.98 6.45
CA ASP A 10 -12.25 -5.86 6.52
C ASP A 10 -12.79 -4.82 7.52
N ALA A 11 -11.91 -4.27 8.33
CA ALA A 11 -12.25 -3.24 9.30
C ALA A 11 -12.65 -1.91 8.63
N ARG A 12 -12.15 -1.65 7.42
CA ARG A 12 -12.53 -0.49 6.60
C ARG A 12 -13.88 -0.74 5.91
N ASN A 13 -14.46 0.31 5.38
CA ASN A 13 -15.64 0.23 4.49
C ASN A 13 -15.28 -0.16 3.05
N ARG A 14 -14.10 -0.73 2.82
CA ARG A 14 -13.57 -1.23 1.54
C ARG A 14 -12.60 -2.36 1.77
N PHE A 15 -12.41 -3.20 0.77
CA PHE A 15 -11.34 -4.19 0.72
C PHE A 15 -10.02 -3.58 0.21
N GLY A 16 -8.94 -4.35 0.27
CA GLY A 16 -7.62 -4.01 -0.26
C GLY A 16 -6.62 -3.46 0.75
N GLY A 17 -7.07 -3.08 1.95
CA GLY A 17 -6.17 -2.66 3.02
C GLY A 17 -5.28 -1.49 2.62
N ARG A 18 -3.96 -1.75 2.49
CA ARG A 18 -2.94 -0.76 2.08
C ARG A 18 -2.92 -0.45 0.58
N ILE A 19 -3.60 -1.21 -0.24
CA ILE A 19 -3.91 -0.86 -1.62
C ILE A 19 -5.07 0.13 -1.58
N ALA A 20 -4.81 1.36 -1.97
CA ALA A 20 -5.79 2.44 -2.03
C ALA A 20 -5.53 3.28 -3.28
N SER A 21 -6.59 3.66 -3.97
CA SER A 21 -6.52 4.48 -5.19
C SER A 21 -7.47 5.68 -5.10
N LEU A 22 -7.07 6.78 -5.72
CA LEU A 22 -7.95 7.86 -6.12
C LEU A 22 -8.54 7.49 -7.47
N HIS A 23 -9.86 7.53 -7.60
CA HIS A 23 -10.51 7.30 -8.89
C HIS A 23 -11.00 8.61 -9.49
N LEU A 24 -10.70 8.82 -10.77
CA LEU A 24 -11.15 9.97 -11.55
C LEU A 24 -11.30 9.56 -13.02
N ASP A 25 -12.47 9.84 -13.62
CA ASP A 25 -12.79 9.56 -15.02
C ASP A 25 -12.48 8.11 -15.47
N GLY A 26 -12.75 7.14 -14.59
CA GLY A 26 -12.51 5.72 -14.86
C GLY A 26 -11.08 5.25 -14.64
N GLU A 27 -10.14 6.16 -14.36
CA GLU A 27 -8.75 5.83 -14.06
C GLU A 27 -8.49 5.72 -12.56
N GLY A 28 -7.57 4.84 -12.17
CA GLY A 28 -7.11 4.65 -10.79
C GLY A 28 -5.69 5.16 -10.58
N PHE A 29 -5.49 5.97 -9.56
CA PHE A 29 -4.20 6.55 -9.19
C PHE A 29 -3.80 6.09 -7.80
N ASP A 30 -2.62 5.47 -7.69
CA ASP A 30 -2.18 4.77 -6.49
C ASP A 30 -1.81 5.71 -5.34
N LEU A 31 -2.41 5.49 -4.19
CA LEU A 31 -2.08 6.15 -2.91
C LEU A 31 -1.31 5.20 -1.96
N GLY A 32 -1.24 3.92 -2.33
CA GLY A 32 -0.51 2.85 -1.66
C GLY A 32 0.71 2.40 -2.46
N PRO A 33 0.91 1.08 -2.68
CA PRO A 33 1.92 0.56 -3.60
C PRO A 33 1.59 0.99 -5.03
N SER A 34 2.61 1.19 -5.87
CA SER A 34 2.43 1.72 -7.23
C SER A 34 3.25 0.97 -8.27
N TRP A 35 4.34 0.30 -7.88
CA TRP A 35 5.29 -0.30 -8.81
C TRP A 35 5.41 -1.80 -8.64
N VAL A 36 5.64 -2.47 -9.75
CA VAL A 36 5.99 -3.89 -9.86
C VAL A 36 7.42 -3.98 -10.40
N TRP A 37 8.28 -4.70 -9.70
CA TRP A 37 9.68 -4.83 -10.09
C TRP A 37 9.94 -6.10 -10.87
N PRO A 38 10.95 -6.12 -11.75
CA PRO A 38 11.40 -7.36 -12.37
C PRO A 38 11.69 -8.45 -11.33
N GLY A 39 11.21 -9.67 -11.58
CA GLY A 39 11.34 -10.78 -10.64
C GLY A 39 10.18 -10.96 -9.66
N GLN A 40 9.24 -10.04 -9.60
CA GLN A 40 7.99 -10.20 -8.83
C GLN A 40 6.99 -11.04 -9.67
N MET A 41 7.14 -12.34 -9.63
CA MET A 41 6.45 -13.26 -10.54
C MET A 41 4.99 -13.50 -10.17
N ARG A 42 4.64 -13.45 -8.87
CA ARG A 42 3.26 -13.69 -8.39
C ARG A 42 2.31 -12.59 -8.82
N ILE A 43 2.74 -11.33 -8.65
CA ILE A 43 1.92 -10.19 -9.07
C ILE A 43 1.77 -10.15 -10.58
N ALA A 44 2.82 -10.50 -11.34
CA ALA A 44 2.75 -10.59 -12.79
C ALA A 44 1.77 -11.68 -13.24
N ALA A 45 1.86 -12.88 -12.67
CA ALA A 45 0.94 -13.98 -12.93
C ALA A 45 -0.50 -13.66 -12.52
N LEU A 46 -0.69 -12.94 -11.41
CA LEU A 46 -2.01 -12.50 -10.98
C LEU A 46 -2.61 -11.49 -11.98
N CYS A 47 -1.82 -10.52 -12.45
CA CYS A 47 -2.27 -9.57 -13.46
C CYS A 47 -2.71 -10.30 -14.74
N ASP A 48 -1.91 -11.26 -15.21
CA ASP A 48 -2.25 -12.09 -16.39
C ASP A 48 -3.55 -12.87 -16.17
N LEU A 49 -3.69 -13.56 -15.03
CA LEU A 49 -4.91 -14.31 -14.66
C LEU A 49 -6.16 -13.42 -14.61
N LEU A 50 -5.99 -12.16 -14.20
CA LEU A 50 -7.09 -11.19 -14.08
C LEU A 50 -7.36 -10.43 -15.39
N GLY A 51 -6.50 -10.56 -16.40
CA GLY A 51 -6.57 -9.81 -17.64
C GLY A 51 -6.21 -8.34 -17.48
N ILE A 52 -5.38 -8.00 -16.49
CA ILE A 52 -4.94 -6.64 -16.17
C ILE A 52 -3.55 -6.40 -16.76
N ALA A 53 -3.41 -5.40 -17.63
CA ALA A 53 -2.14 -5.12 -18.28
C ALA A 53 -1.12 -4.50 -17.32
N LEU A 54 0.14 -4.92 -17.47
CA LEU A 54 1.31 -4.22 -16.91
C LEU A 54 1.90 -3.31 -18.00
N PHE A 55 2.38 -2.12 -17.60
CA PHE A 55 3.03 -1.19 -18.50
C PHE A 55 4.26 -0.55 -17.84
N GLY A 56 5.22 -0.08 -18.65
CA GLY A 56 6.45 0.52 -18.14
C GLY A 56 6.21 1.84 -17.42
N GLN A 57 6.93 2.08 -16.31
CA GLN A 57 6.99 3.39 -15.69
C GLN A 57 7.53 4.40 -16.71
N TYR A 58 6.80 5.50 -16.90
CA TYR A 58 7.28 6.58 -17.76
C TYR A 58 8.50 7.26 -17.11
N ALA A 59 9.60 7.32 -17.83
CA ALA A 59 10.86 7.89 -17.38
C ALA A 59 11.63 8.58 -18.55
N SER A 60 10.92 8.96 -19.63
CA SER A 60 11.53 9.64 -20.75
C SER A 60 11.56 11.13 -20.53
N GLY A 61 12.66 11.80 -20.95
CA GLY A 61 12.89 13.22 -20.75
C GLY A 61 13.73 13.53 -19.51
N ALA A 62 13.94 14.81 -19.25
CA ALA A 62 14.77 15.29 -18.17
C ALA A 62 14.09 15.13 -16.80
N GLN A 63 14.88 14.78 -15.81
CA GLN A 63 14.50 14.83 -14.40
C GLN A 63 14.85 16.18 -13.77
N LEU A 64 14.22 16.52 -12.65
CA LEU A 64 14.42 17.77 -11.97
C LEU A 64 14.99 17.58 -10.57
N TYR A 65 15.83 18.51 -10.14
CA TYR A 65 16.35 18.57 -8.78
C TYR A 65 16.14 19.95 -8.17
N GLU A 66 15.35 20.04 -7.10
CA GLU A 66 15.13 21.27 -6.35
C GLU A 66 16.13 21.39 -5.19
N GLN A 67 16.95 22.41 -5.23
CA GLN A 67 17.93 22.71 -4.18
C GLN A 67 17.26 23.33 -2.94
N PRO A 68 17.95 23.39 -1.77
CA PRO A 68 17.43 24.03 -0.56
C PRO A 68 17.04 25.51 -0.74
N ASN A 69 17.70 26.22 -1.65
CA ASN A 69 17.40 27.63 -1.99
C ASN A 69 16.21 27.80 -2.96
N GLY A 70 15.63 26.68 -3.45
CA GLY A 70 14.52 26.66 -4.39
C GLY A 70 14.92 26.70 -5.86
N GLN A 71 16.22 26.76 -6.18
CA GLN A 71 16.68 26.66 -7.57
C GLN A 71 16.42 25.23 -8.10
N VAL A 72 15.81 25.16 -9.28
CA VAL A 72 15.57 23.90 -9.99
C VAL A 72 16.67 23.66 -11.01
N ILE A 73 17.29 22.48 -10.95
CA ILE A 73 18.32 22.04 -11.89
C ILE A 73 17.74 20.91 -12.71
N ARG A 74 17.84 21.03 -14.04
CA ARG A 74 17.45 20.00 -15.00
C ARG A 74 18.57 18.98 -15.20
N ASP A 75 18.22 17.73 -15.50
CA ASP A 75 19.14 16.60 -15.74
C ASP A 75 20.08 16.28 -14.56
N LYS A 76 19.63 16.62 -13.35
CA LYS A 76 20.34 16.28 -12.14
C LYS A 76 19.47 15.39 -11.25
N GLY A 77 20.04 14.29 -10.78
CA GLY A 77 19.38 13.37 -9.88
C GLY A 77 19.39 11.94 -10.42
N PHE A 78 18.38 11.18 -10.03
CA PHE A 78 18.29 9.76 -10.30
C PHE A 78 16.81 9.38 -10.43
N MET A 79 16.45 8.74 -11.52
CA MET A 79 15.09 8.22 -11.76
C MET A 79 14.96 6.86 -11.08
N SER A 80 14.62 6.87 -9.80
CA SER A 80 14.62 5.70 -8.93
C SER A 80 13.66 4.59 -9.36
N MET A 81 12.57 4.97 -10.04
CA MET A 81 11.53 4.03 -10.50
C MET A 81 11.68 3.61 -11.96
N ALA A 82 12.71 4.09 -12.67
CA ALA A 82 12.97 3.69 -14.05
C ALA A 82 13.19 2.16 -14.15
N GLY A 83 12.55 1.52 -15.14
CA GLY A 83 12.61 0.09 -15.35
C GLY A 83 11.61 -0.74 -14.53
N SER A 84 10.85 -0.12 -13.64
CA SER A 84 9.71 -0.76 -12.99
C SER A 84 8.47 -0.78 -13.91
N LEU A 85 7.48 -1.57 -13.53
CA LEU A 85 6.18 -1.63 -14.19
C LEU A 85 5.11 -1.03 -13.29
N ARG A 86 4.01 -0.61 -13.92
CA ARG A 86 2.78 -0.18 -13.27
C ARG A 86 1.60 -1.00 -13.75
N ILE A 87 0.52 -0.97 -12.99
CA ILE A 87 -0.70 -1.74 -13.26
C ILE A 87 -1.72 -0.82 -13.92
N ALA A 88 -2.30 -1.24 -15.04
CA ALA A 88 -3.36 -0.50 -15.71
C ALA A 88 -4.59 -0.38 -14.78
N GLY A 89 -5.12 0.83 -14.64
CA GLY A 89 -6.17 1.15 -13.67
C GLY A 89 -5.69 1.28 -12.21
N GLY A 90 -4.35 1.25 -12.00
CA GLY A 90 -3.74 1.28 -10.66
C GLY A 90 -3.82 -0.07 -9.93
N THR A 91 -3.14 -0.16 -8.79
CA THR A 91 -3.15 -1.38 -7.95
C THR A 91 -4.54 -1.71 -7.40
N GLY A 92 -5.44 -0.72 -7.29
CA GLY A 92 -6.84 -0.92 -6.91
C GLY A 92 -7.58 -1.87 -7.84
N ALA A 93 -7.25 -1.85 -9.14
CA ALA A 93 -7.86 -2.75 -10.12
C ALA A 93 -7.66 -4.24 -9.79
N LEU A 94 -6.54 -4.61 -9.16
CA LEU A 94 -6.32 -5.97 -8.65
C LEU A 94 -7.34 -6.35 -7.58
N VAL A 95 -7.59 -5.44 -6.65
CA VAL A 95 -8.53 -5.65 -5.54
C VAL A 95 -9.94 -5.80 -6.09
N ASP A 96 -10.36 -4.90 -6.99
CA ASP A 96 -11.69 -4.89 -7.59
C ASP A 96 -11.93 -6.18 -8.38
N ALA A 97 -10.95 -6.60 -9.19
CA ALA A 97 -11.05 -7.83 -9.97
C ALA A 97 -11.07 -9.11 -9.10
N LEU A 98 -10.36 -9.12 -7.97
CA LEU A 98 -10.41 -10.22 -7.01
C LEU A 98 -11.75 -10.25 -6.28
N VAL A 99 -12.24 -9.12 -5.79
CA VAL A 99 -13.52 -8.99 -5.08
C VAL A 99 -14.68 -9.41 -6.00
N ALA A 100 -14.65 -9.01 -7.27
CA ALA A 100 -15.69 -9.39 -8.25
C ALA A 100 -15.79 -10.91 -8.51
N ARG A 101 -14.77 -11.69 -8.15
CA ARG A 101 -14.76 -13.16 -8.25
C ARG A 101 -15.25 -13.88 -6.99
N LEU A 102 -15.53 -13.14 -5.94
CA LEU A 102 -15.98 -13.66 -4.66
C LEU A 102 -17.51 -13.55 -4.53
N ASP A 103 -18.10 -14.42 -3.73
CA ASP A 103 -19.51 -14.34 -3.40
C ASP A 103 -19.78 -13.11 -2.51
N PRO A 104 -20.59 -12.14 -2.96
CA PRO A 104 -20.89 -10.94 -2.17
C PRO A 104 -21.49 -11.23 -0.78
N ALA A 105 -22.21 -12.33 -0.62
CA ALA A 105 -22.79 -12.73 0.66
C ALA A 105 -21.74 -13.12 1.71
N ARG A 106 -20.49 -13.34 1.27
CA ARG A 106 -19.35 -13.71 2.11
C ARG A 106 -18.36 -12.58 2.37
N LEU A 107 -18.77 -11.35 2.03
CA LEU A 107 -17.92 -10.17 2.11
C LEU A 107 -18.53 -9.17 3.10
N ILE A 108 -17.78 -8.82 4.15
CA ILE A 108 -18.23 -7.85 5.14
C ILE A 108 -17.17 -6.76 5.30
N THR A 109 -17.53 -5.53 5.02
CA THR A 109 -16.72 -4.33 5.31
C THR A 109 -17.21 -3.64 6.57
N GLY A 110 -16.39 -2.75 7.17
CA GLY A 110 -16.70 -2.09 8.43
C GLY A 110 -16.75 -3.06 9.62
N ALA A 111 -16.11 -4.24 9.50
CA ALA A 111 -16.11 -5.31 10.48
C ALA A 111 -14.79 -5.32 11.26
N VAL A 112 -14.71 -4.57 12.34
CA VAL A 112 -13.51 -4.49 13.19
C VAL A 112 -13.45 -5.70 14.11
N ALA A 113 -12.50 -6.60 13.88
CA ALA A 113 -12.22 -7.71 14.80
C ALA A 113 -11.59 -7.16 16.08
N GLN A 114 -12.14 -7.53 17.22
CA GLN A 114 -11.65 -7.15 18.54
C GLN A 114 -11.01 -8.34 19.26
N ARG A 115 -11.68 -9.49 19.23
CA ARG A 115 -11.19 -10.72 19.88
C ARG A 115 -11.10 -11.84 18.85
N VAL A 116 -10.08 -12.69 19.01
CA VAL A 116 -9.87 -13.90 18.23
C VAL A 116 -9.73 -15.08 19.17
N SER A 117 -10.45 -16.16 18.89
CA SER A 117 -10.35 -17.42 19.62
C SER A 117 -10.00 -18.56 18.64
N ASP A 118 -9.80 -19.76 19.15
CA ASP A 118 -9.61 -20.97 18.34
C ASP A 118 -10.89 -21.45 17.63
N SER A 119 -12.03 -20.83 17.91
CA SER A 119 -13.35 -21.17 17.34
C SER A 119 -13.99 -20.02 16.56
N GLY A 120 -13.33 -18.86 16.45
CA GLY A 120 -13.90 -17.74 15.72
C GLY A 120 -13.37 -16.37 16.14
N ALA A 121 -14.12 -15.33 15.78
CA ALA A 121 -13.79 -13.96 16.10
C ALA A 121 -15.01 -13.19 16.63
N THR A 122 -14.79 -12.25 17.55
CA THR A 122 -15.79 -11.29 18.00
C THR A 122 -15.44 -9.91 17.44
N LEU A 123 -16.42 -9.28 16.83
CA LEU A 123 -16.29 -7.93 16.27
C LEU A 123 -16.57 -6.86 17.34
N GLN A 124 -16.14 -5.65 17.09
CA GLN A 124 -16.33 -4.52 17.98
C GLN A 124 -17.82 -4.17 18.23
N ASP A 125 -18.69 -4.48 17.26
CA ASP A 125 -20.14 -4.31 17.37
C ASP A 125 -20.87 -5.43 18.11
N GLY A 126 -20.12 -6.41 18.65
CA GLY A 126 -20.63 -7.54 19.42
C GLY A 126 -20.99 -8.77 18.59
N ARG A 127 -20.99 -8.71 17.28
CA ARG A 127 -21.20 -9.89 16.42
C ARG A 127 -20.10 -10.92 16.62
N THR A 128 -20.47 -12.18 16.62
CA THR A 128 -19.53 -13.30 16.68
C THR A 128 -19.57 -14.10 15.39
N ILE A 129 -18.39 -14.44 14.89
CA ILE A 129 -18.17 -15.23 13.68
C ILE A 129 -17.53 -16.55 14.14
N THR A 130 -18.15 -17.68 13.83
CA THR A 130 -17.57 -19.00 14.07
C THR A 130 -16.79 -19.44 12.84
N ALA A 131 -15.60 -19.99 13.05
CA ALA A 131 -14.75 -20.50 11.99
C ALA A 131 -13.82 -21.61 12.53
N ASP A 132 -13.57 -22.62 11.72
CA ASP A 132 -12.60 -23.68 12.04
C ASP A 132 -11.16 -23.16 11.95
N ARG A 133 -10.94 -22.15 11.08
CA ARG A 133 -9.64 -21.52 10.85
C ARG A 133 -9.78 -20.02 10.64
N ILE A 134 -8.82 -19.29 11.16
CA ILE A 134 -8.77 -17.83 11.05
C ILE A 134 -7.45 -17.44 10.40
N VAL A 135 -7.54 -16.75 9.26
CA VAL A 135 -6.39 -16.18 8.59
C VAL A 135 -6.31 -14.69 8.94
N ILE A 136 -5.26 -14.30 9.66
CA ILE A 136 -5.01 -12.91 10.10
C ILE A 136 -4.07 -12.27 9.09
N ALA A 137 -4.63 -11.43 8.20
CA ALA A 137 -3.91 -10.73 7.13
C ALA A 137 -3.71 -9.23 7.40
N ILE A 138 -3.82 -8.80 8.66
CA ILE A 138 -3.60 -7.41 9.08
C ILE A 138 -2.13 -7.19 9.48
N PRO A 139 -1.66 -5.92 9.53
CA PRO A 139 -0.30 -5.61 9.96
C PRO A 139 0.06 -6.24 11.32
N PRO A 140 1.30 -6.79 11.47
CA PRO A 140 1.65 -7.60 12.64
C PRO A 140 1.50 -6.84 13.97
N ARG A 141 1.86 -5.56 14.04
CA ARG A 141 1.69 -4.74 15.25
C ARG A 141 0.23 -4.56 15.63
N LEU A 142 -0.68 -4.45 14.66
CA LEU A 142 -2.12 -4.42 14.91
C LEU A 142 -2.62 -5.78 15.38
N ALA A 143 -2.12 -6.87 14.79
CA ALA A 143 -2.44 -8.22 15.24
C ALA A 143 -1.99 -8.47 16.68
N ALA A 144 -0.84 -7.94 17.11
CA ALA A 144 -0.39 -8.00 18.51
C ALA A 144 -1.34 -7.33 19.50
N GLY A 145 -2.13 -6.35 19.03
CA GLY A 145 -3.13 -5.62 19.82
C GLY A 145 -4.49 -6.29 19.93
N LEU A 146 -4.74 -7.37 19.18
CA LEU A 146 -5.98 -8.12 19.30
C LEU A 146 -6.04 -8.87 20.63
N ASP A 147 -7.26 -9.06 21.14
CA ASP A 147 -7.53 -9.86 22.30
C ASP A 147 -7.67 -11.33 21.87
N PHE A 148 -6.73 -12.19 22.31
CA PHE A 148 -6.73 -13.62 21.98
C PHE A 148 -7.23 -14.47 23.16
N THR A 149 -8.06 -15.46 22.86
CA THR A 149 -8.57 -16.41 23.85
C THR A 149 -8.42 -17.87 23.32
N PRO A 150 -7.53 -18.71 23.88
CA PRO A 150 -6.58 -18.37 24.95
C PRO A 150 -5.55 -17.31 24.51
N ALA A 151 -4.93 -16.63 25.48
CA ALA A 151 -3.94 -15.61 25.18
C ALA A 151 -2.78 -16.15 24.35
N LEU A 152 -2.28 -15.35 23.41
CA LEU A 152 -1.06 -15.70 22.67
C LEU A 152 0.11 -15.89 23.64
N PRO A 153 0.99 -16.86 23.38
CA PRO A 153 2.29 -16.94 24.07
C PRO A 153 3.02 -15.59 24.02
N ASN A 154 3.74 -15.24 25.09
CA ASN A 154 4.40 -13.94 25.18
C ASN A 154 5.41 -13.72 24.05
N ASP A 155 6.16 -14.76 23.66
CA ASP A 155 7.12 -14.70 22.56
C ASP A 155 6.42 -14.45 21.20
N ALA A 156 5.25 -15.04 20.97
CA ALA A 156 4.46 -14.79 19.78
C ALA A 156 3.94 -13.33 19.71
N ARG A 157 3.41 -12.81 20.83
CA ARG A 157 2.95 -11.42 20.93
C ARG A 157 4.10 -10.43 20.73
N GLN A 158 5.25 -10.69 21.35
CA GLN A 158 6.46 -9.86 21.20
C GLN A 158 6.98 -9.91 19.76
N ALA A 159 6.97 -11.10 19.14
CA ALA A 159 7.38 -11.25 17.75
C ALA A 159 6.50 -10.42 16.80
N LEU A 160 5.17 -10.43 16.97
CA LEU A 160 4.26 -9.58 16.19
C LEU A 160 4.54 -8.08 16.40
N ALA A 161 4.71 -7.66 17.67
CA ALA A 161 4.93 -6.26 18.01
C ALA A 161 6.29 -5.73 17.50
N ALA A 162 7.28 -6.60 17.31
CA ALA A 162 8.61 -6.25 16.83
C ALA A 162 8.66 -6.02 15.30
N VAL A 163 7.71 -6.55 14.52
CA VAL A 163 7.73 -6.41 13.05
C VAL A 163 7.24 -5.02 12.65
N PRO A 164 8.10 -4.17 12.03
CA PRO A 164 7.68 -2.85 11.57
C PRO A 164 6.80 -2.96 10.32
N VAL A 165 5.89 -2.01 10.14
CA VAL A 165 5.08 -1.91 8.92
C VAL A 165 5.88 -1.14 7.86
N TRP A 166 6.17 -1.79 6.72
CA TRP A 166 6.85 -1.12 5.61
C TRP A 166 6.01 0.06 5.11
N MET A 167 6.65 1.22 5.00
CA MET A 167 6.02 2.48 4.59
C MET A 167 4.85 2.96 5.47
N GLY A 168 4.62 2.35 6.64
CA GLY A 168 3.56 2.75 7.57
C GLY A 168 3.71 4.18 8.12
N ALA A 169 4.95 4.68 8.21
CA ALA A 169 5.25 6.06 8.61
C ALA A 169 5.09 7.10 7.49
N HIS A 170 4.88 6.67 6.24
CA HIS A 170 4.96 7.57 5.08
C HIS A 170 3.61 8.19 4.74
N ALA A 171 3.68 9.36 4.08
CA ALA A 171 2.54 9.93 3.38
C ALA A 171 2.88 10.07 1.90
N LYS A 172 1.85 9.94 1.07
CA LYS A 172 1.92 9.98 -0.39
C LYS A 172 0.93 11.00 -0.91
N CYS A 173 1.30 11.66 -2.00
CA CYS A 173 0.48 12.64 -2.67
C CYS A 173 0.28 12.23 -4.12
N VAL A 174 -0.94 12.41 -4.65
CA VAL A 174 -1.22 12.33 -6.09
C VAL A 174 -1.91 13.60 -6.51
N ALA A 175 -1.37 14.25 -7.54
CA ALA A 175 -1.98 15.40 -8.23
C ALA A 175 -2.32 15.00 -9.66
N VAL A 176 -3.61 15.09 -10.03
CA VAL A 176 -4.11 14.70 -11.35
C VAL A 176 -4.45 15.93 -12.17
N TYR A 177 -4.12 15.92 -13.45
CA TYR A 177 -4.28 17.01 -14.42
C TYR A 177 -4.98 16.50 -15.69
N ASP A 178 -5.47 17.43 -16.53
CA ASP A 178 -6.12 17.11 -17.82
C ASP A 178 -5.17 16.43 -18.82
N SER A 179 -3.85 16.63 -18.64
CA SER A 179 -2.83 15.97 -19.48
C SER A 179 -1.49 15.96 -18.76
N PRO A 180 -0.56 15.06 -19.13
CA PRO A 180 0.82 15.06 -18.65
C PRO A 180 1.62 16.19 -19.30
N PHE A 181 1.29 17.44 -18.99
CA PHE A 181 1.79 18.66 -19.65
C PHE A 181 3.32 18.79 -19.59
N TRP A 182 3.97 18.30 -18.52
CA TRP A 182 5.42 18.30 -18.37
C TRP A 182 6.16 17.53 -19.46
N ARG A 183 5.51 16.54 -20.09
CA ARG A 183 6.09 15.79 -21.20
C ARG A 183 6.30 16.64 -22.46
N LYS A 184 5.52 17.74 -22.62
CA LYS A 184 5.69 18.68 -23.74
C LYS A 184 6.97 19.49 -23.61
N ASP A 185 7.46 19.65 -22.38
CA ASP A 185 8.72 20.34 -22.07
C ASP A 185 9.89 19.36 -21.94
N ASP A 186 9.73 18.14 -22.48
CA ASP A 186 10.70 17.06 -22.43
C ASP A 186 11.14 16.74 -20.99
N LEU A 187 10.18 16.72 -20.05
CA LEU A 187 10.39 16.32 -18.67
C LEU A 187 9.79 14.93 -18.41
N SER A 188 10.52 14.13 -17.65
CA SER A 188 10.09 12.77 -17.26
C SER A 188 8.94 12.75 -16.25
N GLY A 189 8.70 13.84 -15.54
CA GLY A 189 7.85 13.87 -14.37
C GLY A 189 8.56 13.42 -13.07
N ASP A 190 9.81 12.99 -13.18
CA ASP A 190 10.64 12.69 -12.02
C ASP A 190 11.27 13.96 -11.45
N ALA A 191 11.21 14.11 -10.14
CA ALA A 191 11.91 15.15 -9.42
C ALA A 191 12.34 14.71 -8.02
N ALA A 192 13.49 15.20 -7.57
CA ALA A 192 13.92 15.10 -6.17
C ALA A 192 14.02 16.51 -5.58
N SER A 193 13.62 16.67 -4.32
CA SER A 193 13.64 17.96 -3.63
C SER A 193 14.29 17.90 -2.27
N ARG A 194 15.06 18.94 -1.97
CA ARG A 194 15.63 19.21 -0.65
C ARG A 194 14.93 20.35 0.08
N ARG A 195 13.83 20.84 -0.45
CA ARG A 195 13.13 22.02 0.07
C ARG A 195 11.65 21.78 0.37
N GLY A 196 10.94 21.22 -0.60
CA GLY A 196 9.48 21.17 -0.56
C GLY A 196 8.91 20.04 0.28
N PRO A 197 7.58 19.97 0.46
CA PRO A 197 6.98 18.87 1.21
C PRO A 197 7.14 17.53 0.51
N LEU A 198 7.23 17.47 -0.81
CA LEU A 198 7.50 16.26 -1.57
C LEU A 198 9.02 16.11 -1.75
N ALA A 199 9.58 15.02 -1.23
CA ALA A 199 11.00 14.71 -1.34
C ALA A 199 11.36 14.06 -2.68
N GLU A 200 10.45 13.26 -3.21
CA GLU A 200 10.60 12.50 -4.45
C GLU A 200 9.27 12.49 -5.19
N ILE A 201 9.30 12.74 -6.49
CA ILE A 201 8.12 12.86 -7.36
C ILE A 201 8.34 12.01 -8.60
N HIS A 202 7.25 11.39 -9.11
CA HIS A 202 7.25 10.54 -10.29
C HIS A 202 6.02 10.79 -11.16
N ASP A 203 6.15 10.56 -12.46
CA ASP A 203 5.01 10.46 -13.35
C ASP A 203 4.13 9.27 -12.92
N ALA A 204 2.87 9.55 -12.66
CA ALA A 204 1.86 8.57 -12.28
C ALA A 204 0.69 8.52 -13.27
N SER A 205 0.91 9.01 -14.50
CA SER A 205 -0.10 9.02 -15.56
C SER A 205 -0.54 7.59 -15.92
N PRO A 206 -1.80 7.38 -16.32
CA PRO A 206 -2.29 6.07 -16.80
C PRO A 206 -1.53 5.58 -18.03
N ALA A 207 -1.62 4.28 -18.31
CA ALA A 207 -1.03 3.66 -19.50
C ALA A 207 -1.56 4.24 -20.80
N GLN A 208 -2.84 4.45 -20.83
CA GLN A 208 -3.59 5.01 -21.95
C GLN A 208 -4.59 6.01 -21.37
N GLY A 209 -4.65 7.19 -21.94
CA GLY A 209 -5.57 8.20 -21.46
C GLY A 209 -5.02 9.61 -21.64
N LEU A 210 -5.92 10.58 -21.47
CA LEU A 210 -5.58 11.99 -21.59
C LEU A 210 -5.02 12.56 -20.28
N LEU A 211 -5.38 11.93 -19.13
CA LEU A 211 -5.00 12.44 -17.82
C LEU A 211 -3.50 12.31 -17.57
N GLY A 212 -2.93 13.35 -16.98
CA GLY A 212 -1.61 13.32 -16.39
C GLY A 212 -1.70 13.21 -14.87
N ALA A 213 -0.75 12.54 -14.23
CA ALA A 213 -0.66 12.53 -12.78
C ALA A 213 0.79 12.59 -12.31
N LEU A 214 1.02 13.34 -11.25
CA LEU A 214 2.27 13.36 -10.50
C LEU A 214 2.03 12.73 -9.13
N PHE A 215 2.82 11.70 -8.82
CA PHE A 215 2.89 11.08 -7.51
C PHE A 215 4.06 11.65 -6.74
N GLY A 216 3.94 11.81 -5.42
CA GLY A 216 5.07 12.26 -4.60
C GLY A 216 5.08 11.62 -3.22
N PHE A 217 6.30 11.32 -2.73
CA PHE A 217 6.53 10.96 -1.33
C PHE A 217 6.67 12.23 -0.49
N VAL A 218 5.87 12.34 0.59
CA VAL A 218 5.97 13.46 1.53
C VAL A 218 7.18 13.27 2.44
N GLY A 219 8.16 14.16 2.32
CA GLY A 219 9.47 14.06 2.99
C GLY A 219 9.52 14.63 4.41
N ILE A 220 8.43 15.20 4.93
CA ILE A 220 8.36 15.71 6.30
C ILE A 220 7.81 14.67 7.27
N SER A 221 8.22 14.77 8.54
CA SER A 221 7.85 13.78 9.57
C SER A 221 6.35 13.71 9.84
N ALA A 222 5.87 12.60 10.41
CA ALA A 222 4.46 12.41 10.77
C ALA A 222 3.96 13.51 11.72
N ASP A 223 4.78 13.91 12.70
CA ASP A 223 4.45 14.99 13.64
C ASP A 223 4.29 16.35 12.96
N GLN A 224 5.13 16.66 12.00
CA GLN A 224 5.01 17.89 11.20
C GLN A 224 3.77 17.85 10.31
N ARG A 225 3.51 16.71 9.65
CA ARG A 225 2.30 16.52 8.82
C ARG A 225 1.01 16.69 9.62
N ALA A 226 1.00 16.24 10.89
CA ALA A 226 -0.17 16.36 11.76
C ALA A 226 -0.57 17.82 12.04
N ARG A 227 0.36 18.77 11.88
CA ARG A 227 0.18 20.20 12.22
C ARG A 227 0.16 21.12 11.01
N THR A 228 0.29 20.57 9.79
CA THR A 228 0.48 21.36 8.57
C THR A 228 -0.56 20.96 7.52
N ASP A 229 -1.27 21.93 6.97
CA ASP A 229 -2.00 21.70 5.71
C ASP A 229 -0.99 21.70 4.55
N LEU A 230 -0.85 20.54 3.93
CA LEU A 230 0.11 20.31 2.87
C LEU A 230 -0.40 20.69 1.48
N ARG A 231 -1.69 20.97 1.31
CA ARG A 231 -2.28 21.17 -0.01
C ARG A 231 -1.63 22.34 -0.75
N ALA A 232 -1.62 23.51 -0.14
CA ALA A 232 -1.04 24.72 -0.76
C ALA A 232 0.50 24.60 -0.95
N PRO A 233 1.29 24.13 0.05
CA PRO A 233 2.73 23.91 -0.15
C PRO A 233 3.06 22.90 -1.26
N VAL A 234 2.30 21.82 -1.39
CA VAL A 234 2.48 20.84 -2.48
C VAL A 234 2.23 21.48 -3.83
N ILE A 235 1.13 22.22 -4.00
CA ILE A 235 0.85 22.92 -5.27
C ILE A 235 1.95 23.91 -5.59
N ALA A 236 2.38 24.72 -4.63
CA ALA A 236 3.47 25.70 -4.84
C ALA A 236 4.78 25.02 -5.28
N GLN A 237 5.12 23.89 -4.69
CA GLN A 237 6.28 23.11 -5.11
C GLN A 237 6.12 22.53 -6.52
N LEU A 238 4.97 21.97 -6.86
CA LEU A 238 4.72 21.46 -8.21
C LEU A 238 4.78 22.56 -9.26
N VAL A 239 4.30 23.76 -8.94
CA VAL A 239 4.43 24.94 -9.80
C VAL A 239 5.90 25.36 -9.98
N ASN A 240 6.71 25.36 -8.91
CA ASN A 240 8.13 25.66 -8.99
C ASN A 240 8.90 24.68 -9.87
N LEU A 241 8.53 23.38 -9.79
CA LEU A 241 9.18 22.30 -10.54
C LEU A 241 8.70 22.22 -12.00
N PHE A 242 7.39 22.19 -12.22
CA PHE A 242 6.79 21.84 -13.50
C PHE A 242 6.08 23.01 -14.20
N GLY A 243 6.17 24.21 -13.63
CA GLY A 243 5.60 25.42 -14.24
C GLY A 243 4.15 25.70 -13.82
N PRO A 244 3.60 26.85 -14.30
CA PRO A 244 2.32 27.38 -13.83
C PRO A 244 1.11 26.46 -14.11
N GLN A 245 1.21 25.57 -15.07
CA GLN A 245 0.16 24.57 -15.37
C GLN A 245 -0.11 23.63 -14.19
N ALA A 246 0.87 23.44 -13.30
CA ALA A 246 0.73 22.64 -12.10
C ALA A 246 -0.14 23.29 -11.00
N ALA A 247 -0.53 24.56 -11.15
CA ALA A 247 -1.32 25.29 -10.14
C ALA A 247 -2.75 24.76 -9.96
N GLY A 248 -3.33 24.15 -11.00
CA GLY A 248 -4.73 23.73 -11.03
C GLY A 248 -4.90 22.23 -11.23
N PRO A 249 -4.52 21.35 -10.30
CA PRO A 249 -4.83 19.94 -10.43
C PRO A 249 -6.34 19.72 -10.36
N ARG A 250 -6.88 18.86 -11.22
CA ARG A 250 -8.29 18.41 -11.20
C ARG A 250 -8.61 17.70 -9.88
N ALA A 251 -7.63 16.95 -9.37
CA ALA A 251 -7.71 16.32 -8.06
C ALA A 251 -6.32 16.34 -7.40
N LEU A 252 -6.31 16.58 -6.09
CA LEU A 252 -5.13 16.41 -5.26
C LEU A 252 -5.53 15.61 -4.03
N ARG A 253 -4.89 14.46 -3.83
CA ARG A 253 -5.10 13.62 -2.66
C ARG A 253 -3.78 13.38 -1.95
N ILE A 254 -3.79 13.59 -0.64
CA ILE A 254 -2.68 13.23 0.25
C ILE A 254 -3.19 12.13 1.16
N MET A 255 -2.46 11.00 1.18
CA MET A 255 -2.72 9.85 2.03
C MET A 255 -1.59 9.70 3.04
N ASP A 256 -1.88 9.97 4.30
CA ASP A 256 -0.94 9.78 5.40
C ASP A 256 -1.19 8.44 6.09
N TRP A 257 -0.37 7.45 5.73
CA TRP A 257 -0.49 6.08 6.26
C TRP A 257 -0.18 5.99 7.76
N SER A 258 0.59 6.94 8.32
CA SER A 258 0.87 6.98 9.75
C SER A 258 -0.35 7.31 10.61
N ARG A 259 -1.40 7.87 9.99
CA ARG A 259 -2.66 8.23 10.64
C ARG A 259 -3.79 7.24 10.34
N GLU A 260 -3.49 6.18 9.59
CA GLU A 260 -4.46 5.16 9.22
C GLU A 260 -4.53 4.09 10.31
N ALA A 261 -5.58 4.13 11.11
CA ALA A 261 -5.77 3.31 12.30
C ALA A 261 -5.67 1.79 12.04
N PHE A 262 -6.02 1.34 10.82
CA PHE A 262 -5.93 -0.06 10.42
C PHE A 262 -4.66 -0.39 9.63
N THR A 263 -3.66 0.48 9.67
CA THR A 263 -2.34 0.27 9.04
C THR A 263 -1.20 0.42 10.02
N ALA A 264 -1.13 1.54 10.74
CA ALA A 264 0.00 1.92 11.57
C ALA A 264 -0.39 2.00 13.06
N THR A 265 0.60 1.78 13.90
CA THR A 265 0.56 2.03 15.35
C THR A 265 1.48 3.20 15.68
N PRO A 266 1.45 3.77 16.90
CA PRO A 266 2.42 4.77 17.31
C PRO A 266 3.89 4.30 17.18
N ALA A 267 4.16 2.99 17.29
CA ALA A 267 5.48 2.43 17.09
C ALA A 267 5.96 2.51 15.62
N ASP A 268 5.07 2.75 14.66
CA ASP A 268 5.40 2.92 13.25
C ASP A 268 5.60 4.40 12.85
N ALA A 269 5.54 5.36 13.79
CA ALA A 269 5.67 6.79 13.50
C ALA A 269 7.05 7.17 12.92
N THR A 270 8.09 6.40 13.27
CA THR A 270 9.44 6.55 12.71
C THR A 270 9.67 5.49 11.64
N PRO A 271 9.99 5.90 10.39
CA PRO A 271 10.28 4.93 9.34
C PRO A 271 11.56 4.15 9.64
N PRO A 272 11.63 2.86 9.27
CA PRO A 272 12.86 2.11 9.34
C PRO A 272 13.91 2.71 8.39
N MET A 273 15.21 2.55 8.73
CA MET A 273 16.35 3.09 7.97
C MET A 273 16.58 2.43 6.60
N GLY A 274 15.68 1.61 6.13
CA GLY A 274 15.73 0.90 4.86
C GLY A 274 14.66 -0.16 4.84
N HIS A 275 14.62 -0.96 3.77
CA HIS A 275 13.67 -2.07 3.70
C HIS A 275 14.01 -3.13 4.75
N PRO A 276 13.11 -3.43 5.70
CA PRO A 276 13.39 -4.42 6.75
C PRO A 276 13.57 -5.83 6.18
N ALA A 277 14.40 -6.63 6.83
CA ALA A 277 14.45 -8.07 6.56
C ALA A 277 13.25 -8.74 7.23
N TYR A 278 12.31 -9.20 6.44
CA TYR A 278 11.09 -9.84 6.91
C TYR A 278 11.19 -11.36 6.95
N LEU A 279 10.49 -11.98 7.85
CA LEU A 279 10.33 -13.43 7.93
C LEU A 279 9.08 -13.78 8.76
N LEU A 280 8.60 -15.02 8.65
CA LEU A 280 7.62 -15.55 9.60
C LEU A 280 8.36 -15.98 10.88
N PRO A 281 8.17 -15.28 12.02
CA PRO A 281 8.79 -15.66 13.28
C PRO A 281 8.41 -17.10 13.66
N PRO A 282 9.36 -17.89 14.18
CA PRO A 282 9.07 -19.28 14.61
C PRO A 282 7.91 -19.40 15.59
N ALA A 283 7.79 -18.46 16.53
CA ALA A 283 6.70 -18.40 17.50
C ALA A 283 5.29 -18.23 16.89
N LEU A 284 5.19 -17.84 15.61
CA LEU A 284 3.92 -17.67 14.90
C LEU A 284 3.55 -18.87 13.98
N ARG A 285 4.40 -19.90 13.92
CA ARG A 285 4.21 -20.99 12.95
C ARG A 285 3.10 -21.96 13.34
N GLN A 286 2.87 -22.15 14.64
CA GLN A 286 1.91 -23.15 15.16
C GLN A 286 1.09 -22.54 16.30
N VAL A 287 0.33 -21.49 15.99
CA VAL A 287 -0.56 -20.87 16.96
C VAL A 287 -1.90 -21.60 16.96
N ALA A 288 -2.39 -21.97 18.16
CA ALA A 288 -3.65 -22.67 18.34
C ALA A 288 -3.78 -23.93 17.45
N HIS A 289 -2.70 -24.72 17.35
CA HIS A 289 -2.64 -25.93 16.51
C HIS A 289 -3.04 -25.65 15.04
N ASP A 290 -2.45 -24.58 14.45
CA ASP A 290 -2.70 -24.12 13.09
C ASP A 290 -4.13 -23.62 12.81
N ARG A 291 -4.94 -23.38 13.85
CA ARG A 291 -6.26 -22.73 13.66
C ARG A 291 -6.17 -21.24 13.42
N ILE A 292 -5.10 -20.58 13.92
CA ILE A 292 -4.81 -19.17 13.70
C ILE A 292 -3.56 -19.06 12.83
N ILE A 293 -3.73 -18.53 11.62
CA ILE A 293 -2.69 -18.42 10.60
C ILE A 293 -2.42 -16.96 10.34
N PHE A 294 -1.17 -16.51 10.55
CA PHE A 294 -0.77 -15.16 10.24
C PHE A 294 -0.26 -15.06 8.79
N ALA A 295 -0.87 -14.19 7.97
CA ALA A 295 -0.66 -14.10 6.53
C ALA A 295 -0.49 -12.66 6.02
N CYS A 296 0.17 -11.80 6.78
CA CYS A 296 0.50 -10.45 6.34
C CYS A 296 1.74 -10.43 5.45
N ALA A 297 1.87 -9.42 4.60
CA ALA A 297 3.01 -9.22 3.71
C ALA A 297 4.36 -9.20 4.43
N GLU A 298 4.42 -8.69 5.65
CA GLU A 298 5.63 -8.63 6.48
C GLU A 298 6.02 -9.98 7.12
N LEU A 299 5.21 -11.01 6.95
CA LEU A 299 5.46 -12.33 7.55
C LEU A 299 5.93 -13.36 6.52
N THR A 300 6.77 -12.92 5.60
CA THR A 300 7.44 -13.75 4.59
C THR A 300 8.81 -13.20 4.25
N THR A 301 9.74 -14.06 3.84
CA THR A 301 11.06 -13.67 3.34
C THR A 301 11.04 -13.24 1.87
N ASP A 302 10.00 -13.64 1.14
CA ASP A 302 9.89 -13.43 -0.29
C ASP A 302 9.21 -12.08 -0.56
N ASN A 303 10.01 -11.05 -0.83
CA ASN A 303 9.54 -9.67 -1.04
C ASN A 303 8.61 -9.16 0.08
N GLY A 304 8.95 -9.44 1.34
CA GLY A 304 8.13 -9.06 2.49
C GLY A 304 7.80 -7.58 2.52
N GLY A 305 6.60 -7.22 2.97
CA GLY A 305 6.11 -5.84 2.99
C GLY A 305 5.61 -5.30 1.64
N LEU A 306 5.75 -6.04 0.54
CA LEU A 306 5.27 -5.71 -0.80
C LEU A 306 4.03 -6.53 -1.17
N ILE A 307 3.37 -6.22 -2.29
CA ILE A 307 2.24 -7.04 -2.82
C ILE A 307 2.71 -8.46 -3.10
N GLU A 308 3.90 -8.63 -3.69
CA GLU A 308 4.49 -9.95 -3.93
C GLU A 308 4.58 -10.79 -2.64
N GLY A 309 5.02 -10.18 -1.53
CA GLY A 309 5.06 -10.83 -0.22
C GLY A 309 3.68 -11.13 0.35
N ALA A 310 2.68 -10.27 0.09
CA ALA A 310 1.30 -10.56 0.49
C ALA A 310 0.75 -11.78 -0.24
N LEU A 311 1.05 -11.93 -1.53
CA LEU A 311 0.65 -13.10 -2.34
C LEU A 311 1.37 -14.37 -1.85
N ALA A 312 2.67 -14.31 -1.56
CA ALA A 312 3.41 -15.43 -0.99
C ALA A 312 2.84 -15.88 0.37
N ALA A 313 2.49 -14.92 1.23
CA ALA A 313 1.87 -15.22 2.52
C ALA A 313 0.46 -15.83 2.36
N ALA A 314 -0.30 -15.37 1.37
CA ALA A 314 -1.63 -15.89 1.05
C ALA A 314 -1.56 -17.34 0.51
N GLU A 315 -0.62 -17.65 -0.38
CA GLU A 315 -0.37 -19.01 -0.89
C GLU A 315 -0.04 -19.97 0.24
N ARG A 316 0.85 -19.56 1.15
CA ARG A 316 1.18 -20.34 2.35
C ARG A 316 -0.04 -20.57 3.24
N ALA A 317 -0.83 -19.55 3.50
CA ALA A 317 -2.03 -19.67 4.32
C ALA A 317 -3.07 -20.57 3.66
N ALA A 318 -3.28 -20.45 2.36
CA ALA A 318 -4.19 -21.31 1.61
C ALA A 318 -3.77 -22.77 1.66
N SER A 319 -2.47 -23.07 1.54
CA SER A 319 -1.95 -24.44 1.68
C SER A 319 -2.23 -25.01 3.06
N LEU A 320 -2.03 -24.24 4.13
CA LEU A 320 -2.31 -24.68 5.50
C LEU A 320 -3.81 -24.91 5.74
N VAL A 321 -4.68 -24.11 5.14
CA VAL A 321 -6.13 -24.30 5.23
C VAL A 321 -6.60 -25.57 4.51
N MET A 322 -5.98 -25.92 3.38
CA MET A 322 -6.40 -27.05 2.55
C MET A 322 -5.85 -28.42 3.01
N THR A 323 -4.72 -28.44 3.72
CA THR A 323 -4.04 -29.69 4.13
C THR A 323 -4.50 -30.25 5.49
N ALA A 324 -5.37 -29.59 6.14
CA ALA A 324 -5.94 -29.96 7.43
C ALA A 324 -7.44 -30.20 7.32
#